data_d0bdefcf361cf42003ab0609b9e6dd16
#
_entry.id   d0bdefcf361cf42003ab0609b9e6dd16
#
_cell.length_a   1.000
_cell.length_b   1.000
_cell.length_c   1.000
_cell.angle_alpha   90.00
_cell.angle_beta   90.00
_cell.angle_gamma   90.00
#
_symmetry.space_group_name_H-M   'P 1'
#
loop_
_entity.id
_entity.type
_entity.pdbx_description
1 polymer ?
#
loop_
_entity_poly.entity_id
_entity_poly.type
_entity_poly.pdbx_seq_one_letter_code
_entity_poly.pdbx_strand_id
1 'polypeptide(L)'
;TWTDPAATKTQDGVTLSTWASTKVVYKTGSYPTSPDDGTLVVNSTTRNAHASSPLEVTGLTNGTTYYFALFPISTEGAVTANAAGRITAIPNKIKLTAVPAQSGTLIYTGAELTPTFSNYNPAQLTISGVTKNTAAGTYVAKFTPTSDYCWSDGTTTAKEVSWTIEKASISVPTTSSKFTYDGNQKTPVWTGYDSSKMTMSGNSTGTNAGNYTVSFTPTANYKWTDGTTTAKSVTWNIAKAAGSLSLSKTSVVLNTDKLSDTVTVTRSGTGAISATSSNTNIATVSLNGNVVTINSVNKASGTATITIKVATDTNYNAPTDKTISVSAEFVPAKAALKNMSWADIRKVSDAGLADDYWAVGDAKQIKVNGTVGSTAINMDVWAFILGFDHNSAKEGSNRIHFQIGKVSESGNQICFVESNYGSYQTNNGSFTMNPGNSSTSKNAGGWKDSHMRKTLLGSENNPTSPTAGTFMNALPSDLRAVMKSVTKYSDNTGGTTNAASAITATTDYLFLLSEFEVQGARTYASQYEQNSQLQYDFYKNNPNQKVRYKHNATTTTAFWWLRSVRAGNTYRFCAVTAGGSASSSASGFSAGVAPAFCV
;
A
#
# COMPACT_ATOMS: atom_id res chain seq x y z
N THR A 1 -38.04 -75.79 -6.17
CA THR A 1 -36.72 -75.15 -6.06
C THR A 1 -36.11 -74.99 -7.43
N TRP A 2 -35.33 -73.92 -7.65
CA TRP A 2 -34.53 -73.69 -8.84
C TRP A 2 -33.22 -73.03 -8.48
N THR A 3 -32.22 -73.12 -9.36
CA THR A 3 -30.95 -72.37 -9.25
C THR A 3 -30.93 -71.30 -10.32
N ASP A 4 -30.68 -70.09 -9.91
CA ASP A 4 -30.59 -68.98 -10.84
C ASP A 4 -29.29 -68.99 -11.65
N PRO A 5 -29.22 -68.36 -12.83
CA PRO A 5 -27.99 -68.21 -13.62
C PRO A 5 -26.86 -67.51 -12.85
N ALA A 6 -25.66 -67.52 -13.36
CA ALA A 6 -24.53 -66.81 -12.80
C ALA A 6 -24.88 -65.30 -12.60
N ALA A 7 -24.37 -64.70 -11.53
CA ALA A 7 -24.68 -63.30 -11.21
C ALA A 7 -24.30 -62.33 -12.34
N THR A 8 -23.25 -62.63 -13.04
CA THR A 8 -22.80 -61.88 -14.24
C THR A 8 -22.38 -62.84 -15.32
N LYS A 9 -22.64 -62.49 -16.57
CA LYS A 9 -22.04 -63.12 -17.76
C LYS A 9 -20.99 -62.17 -18.31
N THR A 10 -19.75 -62.61 -18.35
CA THR A 10 -18.62 -61.84 -18.91
C THR A 10 -18.03 -62.54 -20.11
N GLN A 11 -17.53 -61.75 -21.07
CA GLN A 11 -16.72 -62.24 -22.20
C GLN A 11 -15.58 -61.22 -22.38
N ASP A 12 -14.34 -61.72 -22.45
CA ASP A 12 -13.13 -60.92 -22.62
C ASP A 12 -12.97 -59.79 -21.59
N GLY A 13 -13.37 -60.04 -20.32
CA GLY A 13 -13.30 -59.09 -19.22
C GLY A 13 -14.40 -58.02 -19.23
N VAL A 14 -15.28 -58.03 -20.21
CA VAL A 14 -16.42 -57.08 -20.28
C VAL A 14 -17.70 -57.77 -19.77
N THR A 15 -18.39 -57.13 -18.86
CA THR A 15 -19.70 -57.62 -18.38
C THR A 15 -20.75 -57.42 -19.48
N LEU A 16 -21.25 -58.51 -20.01
CA LEU A 16 -22.27 -58.53 -21.05
C LEU A 16 -23.71 -58.46 -20.50
N SER A 17 -23.92 -59.05 -19.34
CA SER A 17 -25.19 -58.98 -18.64
C SER A 17 -25.02 -59.32 -17.15
N THR A 18 -25.85 -58.71 -16.33
CA THR A 18 -25.95 -59.06 -14.90
C THR A 18 -27.34 -59.61 -14.62
N TRP A 19 -27.40 -60.72 -13.91
CA TRP A 19 -28.68 -61.26 -13.47
C TRP A 19 -29.35 -60.25 -12.53
N ALA A 20 -30.62 -59.94 -12.82
CA ALA A 20 -31.43 -59.02 -12.02
C ALA A 20 -32.51 -59.77 -11.24
N SER A 21 -33.18 -60.71 -11.89
CA SER A 21 -34.26 -61.50 -11.24
C SER A 21 -34.58 -62.79 -12.02
N THR A 22 -35.33 -63.66 -11.39
CA THR A 22 -35.99 -64.80 -12.06
C THR A 22 -37.49 -64.68 -11.82
N LYS A 23 -38.27 -64.52 -12.89
CA LYS A 23 -39.73 -64.63 -12.87
C LYS A 23 -40.16 -66.09 -12.95
N VAL A 24 -41.09 -66.44 -12.07
CA VAL A 24 -41.81 -67.71 -12.16
C VAL A 24 -43.27 -67.39 -12.49
N VAL A 25 -43.73 -67.95 -13.60
CA VAL A 25 -45.11 -67.77 -14.07
C VAL A 25 -45.77 -69.12 -14.36
N TYR A 26 -47.11 -69.17 -14.28
CA TYR A 26 -47.90 -70.36 -14.61
C TYR A 26 -49.18 -70.01 -15.37
N LYS A 27 -49.78 -71.04 -16.03
CA LYS A 27 -51.11 -70.97 -16.60
C LYS A 27 -51.76 -72.37 -16.64
N THR A 28 -53.07 -72.42 -16.96
CA THR A 28 -53.78 -73.66 -17.26
C THR A 28 -53.72 -74.00 -18.74
N GLY A 29 -53.84 -75.27 -19.14
CA GLY A 29 -53.89 -75.74 -20.51
C GLY A 29 -52.57 -75.88 -21.22
N SER A 30 -51.55 -75.06 -20.97
CA SER A 30 -50.21 -75.17 -21.59
C SER A 30 -49.15 -74.47 -20.78
N TYR A 31 -47.87 -74.68 -21.05
CA TYR A 31 -46.77 -74.01 -20.42
C TYR A 31 -46.68 -72.55 -20.90
N PRO A 32 -46.41 -71.55 -19.92
CA PRO A 32 -46.00 -70.20 -20.33
C PRO A 32 -44.83 -70.21 -21.29
N THR A 33 -44.89 -69.36 -22.38
CA THR A 33 -43.86 -69.24 -23.41
C THR A 33 -43.00 -68.01 -23.22
N SER A 34 -43.43 -67.08 -22.32
CA SER A 34 -42.66 -65.88 -21.96
C SER A 34 -42.89 -65.56 -20.49
N PRO A 35 -42.10 -64.71 -19.85
CA PRO A 35 -42.29 -64.29 -18.47
C PRO A 35 -43.62 -63.54 -18.22
N ASP A 36 -44.30 -63.15 -19.28
CA ASP A 36 -45.58 -62.44 -19.20
C ASP A 36 -46.74 -63.29 -19.82
N ASP A 37 -46.40 -64.50 -20.30
CA ASP A 37 -47.40 -65.47 -20.80
C ASP A 37 -47.89 -66.37 -19.66
N GLY A 38 -48.74 -65.76 -18.85
CA GLY A 38 -49.34 -66.46 -17.69
C GLY A 38 -49.33 -65.62 -16.45
N THR A 39 -49.56 -66.27 -15.32
CA THR A 39 -49.60 -65.62 -14.02
C THR A 39 -48.20 -65.60 -13.41
N LEU A 40 -47.71 -64.42 -13.05
CA LEU A 40 -46.44 -64.28 -12.32
C LEU A 40 -46.54 -64.93 -10.93
N VAL A 41 -45.67 -65.90 -10.66
CA VAL A 41 -45.54 -66.55 -9.35
C VAL A 41 -44.67 -65.72 -8.42
N VAL A 42 -43.51 -65.36 -8.91
CA VAL A 42 -42.54 -64.54 -8.18
C VAL A 42 -41.60 -63.85 -9.17
N ASN A 43 -41.14 -62.69 -8.82
CA ASN A 43 -39.96 -62.09 -9.38
C ASN A 43 -38.87 -62.08 -8.29
N SER A 44 -38.02 -63.08 -8.29
CA SER A 44 -36.94 -63.21 -7.29
C SER A 44 -35.81 -62.27 -7.69
N THR A 45 -35.51 -61.28 -6.87
CA THR A 45 -34.41 -60.36 -7.02
C THR A 45 -33.18 -60.75 -6.16
N THR A 46 -33.34 -61.78 -5.37
CA THR A 46 -32.24 -62.37 -4.60
C THR A 46 -31.80 -63.65 -5.28
N ARG A 47 -30.57 -63.67 -5.81
CA ARG A 47 -30.03 -64.78 -6.56
C ARG A 47 -29.99 -66.08 -5.72
N ASN A 48 -30.46 -67.15 -6.26
CA ASN A 48 -30.53 -68.47 -5.64
C ASN A 48 -31.36 -68.55 -4.34
N ALA A 49 -32.22 -67.56 -4.06
CA ALA A 49 -33.08 -67.57 -2.89
C ALA A 49 -33.93 -68.82 -2.74
N HIS A 50 -34.19 -69.48 -3.88
CA HIS A 50 -35.02 -70.68 -3.92
C HIS A 50 -34.27 -71.95 -4.32
N ALA A 51 -32.91 -71.94 -4.34
CA ALA A 51 -32.11 -73.11 -4.71
C ALA A 51 -32.22 -74.27 -3.70
N SER A 52 -32.29 -73.92 -2.40
CA SER A 52 -32.42 -74.88 -1.31
C SER A 52 -33.73 -74.75 -0.51
N SER A 53 -34.52 -73.74 -0.83
CA SER A 53 -35.81 -73.49 -0.16
C SER A 53 -36.95 -73.69 -1.17
N PRO A 54 -37.64 -74.82 -1.13
CA PRO A 54 -38.74 -75.11 -2.07
C PRO A 54 -39.80 -74.02 -2.00
N LEU A 55 -40.25 -73.56 -3.15
CA LEU A 55 -41.42 -72.69 -3.23
C LEU A 55 -42.65 -73.62 -3.22
N GLU A 56 -43.46 -73.48 -2.20
CA GLU A 56 -44.69 -74.24 -2.10
C GLU A 56 -45.83 -73.49 -2.79
N VAL A 57 -46.55 -74.16 -3.63
CA VAL A 57 -47.66 -73.55 -4.39
C VAL A 57 -48.96 -74.16 -3.90
N THR A 58 -49.80 -73.30 -3.36
CA THR A 58 -51.11 -73.70 -2.84
C THR A 58 -52.23 -72.94 -3.55
N GLY A 59 -53.49 -73.34 -3.38
CA GLY A 59 -54.65 -72.65 -3.93
C GLY A 59 -55.00 -72.97 -5.38
N LEU A 60 -54.41 -73.95 -5.93
CA LEU A 60 -54.84 -74.51 -7.19
C LEU A 60 -56.16 -75.31 -7.00
N THR A 61 -57.02 -75.23 -7.98
CA THR A 61 -58.28 -75.97 -7.93
C THR A 61 -57.99 -77.46 -7.99
N ASN A 62 -58.57 -78.20 -7.06
CA ASN A 62 -58.42 -79.67 -7.02
C ASN A 62 -58.81 -80.30 -8.35
N GLY A 63 -57.93 -81.19 -8.88
CA GLY A 63 -58.14 -81.88 -10.09
C GLY A 63 -57.81 -81.06 -11.38
N THR A 64 -57.43 -79.77 -11.18
CA THR A 64 -56.99 -78.95 -12.33
C THR A 64 -55.52 -79.10 -12.51
N THR A 65 -55.09 -79.36 -13.75
CA THR A 65 -53.67 -79.42 -14.11
C THR A 65 -53.15 -78.05 -14.34
N TYR A 66 -52.15 -77.65 -13.54
CA TYR A 66 -51.49 -76.33 -13.61
C TYR A 66 -50.10 -76.49 -14.21
N TYR A 67 -49.71 -75.55 -15.10
CA TYR A 67 -48.47 -75.58 -15.89
C TYR A 67 -47.59 -74.37 -15.45
N PHE A 68 -46.34 -74.59 -15.02
CA PHE A 68 -45.40 -73.64 -14.49
C PHE A 68 -44.17 -73.49 -15.39
N ALA A 69 -43.58 -72.25 -15.53
CA ALA A 69 -42.31 -71.96 -16.22
C ALA A 69 -41.50 -70.85 -15.51
N LEU A 70 -40.16 -70.94 -15.55
CA LEU A 70 -39.19 -70.02 -14.99
C LEU A 70 -38.49 -69.23 -16.08
N PHE A 71 -38.31 -67.90 -15.88
CA PHE A 71 -37.65 -67.00 -16.82
C PHE A 71 -36.66 -66.10 -16.09
N PRO A 72 -35.33 -66.36 -16.14
CA PRO A 72 -34.28 -65.42 -15.70
C PRO A 72 -34.25 -64.13 -16.52
N ILE A 73 -34.02 -62.98 -15.85
CA ILE A 73 -34.00 -61.62 -16.44
C ILE A 73 -32.70 -60.91 -16.03
N SER A 74 -32.06 -60.23 -16.96
CA SER A 74 -30.88 -59.38 -16.71
C SER A 74 -31.25 -57.97 -16.25
N THR A 75 -30.28 -57.21 -15.77
CA THR A 75 -30.44 -55.79 -15.40
C THR A 75 -30.86 -54.94 -16.59
N GLU A 76 -30.52 -55.37 -17.80
CA GLU A 76 -30.86 -54.70 -19.08
C GLU A 76 -32.25 -55.17 -19.59
N GLY A 77 -32.96 -55.95 -18.81
CA GLY A 77 -34.29 -56.47 -19.18
C GLY A 77 -34.31 -57.61 -20.20
N ALA A 78 -33.14 -58.14 -20.53
CA ALA A 78 -33.08 -59.27 -21.42
C ALA A 78 -33.60 -60.55 -20.71
N VAL A 79 -34.47 -61.25 -21.40
CA VAL A 79 -35.12 -62.50 -20.93
C VAL A 79 -34.54 -63.69 -21.67
N THR A 80 -34.28 -64.79 -20.95
CA THR A 80 -33.92 -66.05 -21.59
C THR A 80 -35.11 -66.57 -22.37
N ALA A 81 -34.95 -66.70 -23.70
CA ALA A 81 -36.04 -67.06 -24.64
C ALA A 81 -36.72 -68.40 -24.37
N ASN A 82 -36.08 -69.29 -23.65
CA ASN A 82 -36.65 -70.59 -23.29
C ASN A 82 -36.86 -70.71 -21.78
N ALA A 83 -37.96 -71.23 -21.37
CA ALA A 83 -38.21 -71.56 -20.00
C ALA A 83 -37.14 -72.51 -19.44
N ALA A 84 -36.42 -72.02 -18.37
CA ALA A 84 -35.32 -72.83 -17.76
C ALA A 84 -35.83 -74.00 -16.92
N GLY A 85 -37.12 -74.03 -16.62
CA GLY A 85 -37.78 -75.19 -15.94
C GLY A 85 -39.28 -75.10 -16.11
N ARG A 86 -39.92 -76.27 -16.21
CA ARG A 86 -41.38 -76.48 -16.38
C ARG A 86 -41.87 -77.55 -15.45
N ILE A 87 -43.06 -77.32 -14.81
CA ILE A 87 -43.67 -78.25 -13.90
C ILE A 87 -45.20 -78.27 -14.04
N THR A 88 -45.85 -79.37 -13.80
CA THR A 88 -47.27 -79.53 -13.67
C THR A 88 -47.64 -80.06 -12.28
N ALA A 89 -48.78 -79.55 -11.71
CA ALA A 89 -49.28 -80.01 -10.44
C ALA A 89 -50.82 -80.11 -10.46
N ILE A 90 -51.35 -81.07 -9.70
CA ILE A 90 -52.79 -81.24 -9.45
C ILE A 90 -52.99 -81.20 -7.95
N PRO A 91 -53.46 -80.08 -7.37
CA PRO A 91 -53.52 -79.90 -5.92
C PRO A 91 -54.75 -80.41 -5.28
N ASN A 92 -54.62 -80.70 -3.94
CA ASN A 92 -55.74 -80.86 -3.00
C ASN A 92 -55.82 -79.57 -2.16
N LYS A 93 -56.97 -79.32 -1.51
CA LYS A 93 -57.19 -78.18 -0.60
C LYS A 93 -56.30 -78.25 0.62
N ILE A 94 -55.41 -77.29 0.80
CA ILE A 94 -54.36 -77.29 1.83
C ILE A 94 -54.46 -76.00 2.66
N LYS A 95 -54.19 -76.10 3.97
CA LYS A 95 -54.12 -74.94 4.87
C LYS A 95 -52.80 -74.18 4.70
N LEU A 96 -52.88 -72.88 4.41
CA LEU A 96 -51.75 -71.96 4.38
C LEU A 96 -51.36 -71.57 5.80
N THR A 97 -50.11 -71.76 6.18
CA THR A 97 -49.58 -71.50 7.53
C THR A 97 -49.06 -70.11 7.73
N ALA A 98 -48.77 -69.41 6.60
CA ALA A 98 -48.23 -68.08 6.68
C ALA A 98 -48.86 -67.15 5.62
N VAL A 99 -48.97 -65.85 5.96
CA VAL A 99 -49.35 -64.79 5.04
C VAL A 99 -48.05 -64.35 4.29
N PRO A 100 -48.11 -64.11 2.98
CA PRO A 100 -46.98 -63.58 2.26
C PRO A 100 -46.45 -62.28 2.90
N ALA A 101 -45.13 -62.07 2.80
CA ALA A 101 -44.49 -60.80 3.22
C ALA A 101 -43.42 -60.46 2.20
N GLN A 102 -43.19 -59.17 1.97
CA GLN A 102 -42.14 -58.72 1.08
C GLN A 102 -40.80 -59.34 1.51
N SER A 103 -40.08 -59.96 0.58
CA SER A 103 -38.72 -60.43 0.77
C SER A 103 -37.76 -59.59 -0.04
N GLY A 104 -36.68 -59.13 0.59
CA GLY A 104 -35.70 -58.23 -0.02
C GLY A 104 -36.14 -56.77 -0.06
N THR A 105 -35.15 -55.90 -0.24
CA THR A 105 -35.33 -54.45 -0.31
C THR A 105 -35.39 -54.04 -1.77
N LEU A 106 -36.42 -53.32 -2.16
CA LEU A 106 -36.51 -52.63 -3.42
C LEU A 106 -36.12 -51.15 -3.21
N ILE A 107 -35.17 -50.67 -3.99
CA ILE A 107 -34.74 -49.24 -3.99
C ILE A 107 -35.15 -48.64 -5.31
N TYR A 108 -35.68 -47.43 -5.29
CA TYR A 108 -36.07 -46.68 -6.49
C TYR A 108 -34.94 -46.60 -7.52
N THR A 109 -35.22 -46.99 -8.75
CA THR A 109 -34.28 -47.00 -9.87
C THR A 109 -34.75 -46.12 -11.04
N GLY A 110 -35.97 -45.65 -11.00
CA GLY A 110 -36.66 -45.01 -12.16
C GLY A 110 -37.41 -45.98 -13.07
N ALA A 111 -37.16 -47.28 -12.91
CA ALA A 111 -37.87 -48.35 -13.66
C ALA A 111 -39.00 -48.94 -12.79
N GLU A 112 -39.92 -49.65 -13.44
CA GLU A 112 -40.95 -50.39 -12.75
C GLU A 112 -40.32 -51.57 -11.98
N LEU A 113 -40.62 -51.66 -10.72
CA LEU A 113 -40.16 -52.68 -9.77
C LEU A 113 -41.32 -53.52 -9.29
N THR A 114 -41.05 -54.85 -9.22
CA THR A 114 -42.00 -55.85 -8.73
C THR A 114 -41.45 -56.46 -7.47
N PRO A 115 -42.20 -56.49 -6.36
CA PRO A 115 -41.76 -57.11 -5.11
C PRO A 115 -41.73 -58.63 -5.24
N THR A 116 -40.80 -59.26 -4.58
CA THR A 116 -40.86 -60.66 -4.24
C THR A 116 -41.55 -60.81 -2.90
N PHE A 117 -42.30 -61.87 -2.74
CA PHE A 117 -42.96 -62.16 -1.47
C PHE A 117 -42.50 -63.55 -0.96
N SER A 118 -42.00 -63.56 0.29
CA SER A 118 -41.84 -64.84 1.02
C SER A 118 -43.20 -65.45 1.27
N ASN A 119 -43.24 -66.74 1.38
CA ASN A 119 -44.45 -67.52 1.57
C ASN A 119 -45.56 -67.28 0.51
N TYR A 120 -45.20 -66.69 -0.59
CA TYR A 120 -46.12 -66.53 -1.71
C TYR A 120 -45.95 -67.66 -2.71
N ASN A 121 -47.04 -68.37 -2.88
CA ASN A 121 -47.14 -69.39 -3.88
C ASN A 121 -48.44 -69.16 -4.68
N PRO A 122 -48.35 -68.82 -5.98
CA PRO A 122 -49.53 -68.51 -6.77
C PRO A 122 -50.40 -69.72 -7.09
N ALA A 123 -49.90 -70.96 -6.86
CA ALA A 123 -50.79 -72.10 -6.86
C ALA A 123 -51.77 -72.09 -5.67
N GLN A 124 -51.32 -71.47 -4.59
CA GLN A 124 -52.07 -71.42 -3.36
C GLN A 124 -52.82 -70.10 -3.22
N LEU A 125 -52.30 -69.03 -3.85
CA LEU A 125 -52.79 -67.68 -3.68
C LEU A 125 -52.87 -66.97 -5.03
N THR A 126 -53.97 -66.29 -5.30
CA THR A 126 -54.04 -65.28 -6.35
C THR A 126 -53.57 -63.95 -5.79
N ILE A 127 -52.83 -63.19 -6.59
CA ILE A 127 -52.40 -61.84 -6.25
C ILE A 127 -53.22 -60.83 -7.03
N SER A 128 -53.59 -59.73 -6.39
CA SER A 128 -54.29 -58.58 -6.95
C SER A 128 -53.85 -57.28 -6.22
N GLY A 129 -54.48 -56.18 -6.51
CA GLY A 129 -54.04 -54.89 -5.96
C GLY A 129 -52.86 -54.32 -6.71
N VAL A 130 -51.97 -53.60 -6.03
CA VAL A 130 -50.73 -53.04 -6.62
C VAL A 130 -49.62 -54.06 -6.51
N THR A 131 -49.27 -54.69 -7.63
CA THR A 131 -48.24 -55.77 -7.69
C THR A 131 -46.90 -55.28 -8.26
N LYS A 132 -46.84 -54.04 -8.77
CA LYS A 132 -45.65 -53.40 -9.34
C LYS A 132 -45.82 -51.89 -9.26
N ASN A 133 -44.73 -51.14 -9.15
CA ASN A 133 -44.74 -49.70 -9.24
C ASN A 133 -43.37 -49.16 -9.60
N THR A 134 -43.37 -47.88 -10.05
CA THR A 134 -42.13 -47.17 -10.41
C THR A 134 -41.66 -46.24 -9.30
N ALA A 135 -42.59 -45.65 -8.53
CA ALA A 135 -42.25 -44.64 -7.52
C ALA A 135 -41.87 -45.26 -6.17
N ALA A 136 -41.03 -44.55 -5.41
CA ALA A 136 -40.78 -44.90 -4.02
C ALA A 136 -42.05 -44.67 -3.20
N GLY A 137 -42.40 -45.65 -2.35
CA GLY A 137 -43.62 -45.59 -1.54
C GLY A 137 -44.01 -46.94 -1.01
N THR A 138 -45.09 -46.98 -0.24
CA THR A 138 -45.69 -48.22 0.28
C THR A 138 -46.96 -48.53 -0.50
N TYR A 139 -47.08 -49.73 -0.94
CA TYR A 139 -48.15 -50.25 -1.80
C TYR A 139 -48.78 -51.46 -1.14
N VAL A 140 -49.97 -51.81 -1.59
CA VAL A 140 -50.72 -52.95 -1.03
C VAL A 140 -51.02 -53.97 -2.14
N ALA A 141 -50.51 -55.16 -1.97
CA ALA A 141 -50.90 -56.34 -2.68
C ALA A 141 -51.95 -57.11 -1.88
N LYS A 142 -52.89 -57.78 -2.56
CA LYS A 142 -53.92 -58.60 -1.95
C LYS A 142 -53.72 -60.03 -2.37
N PHE A 143 -53.67 -60.92 -1.39
CA PHE A 143 -53.48 -62.35 -1.63
C PHE A 143 -54.77 -63.09 -1.23
N THR A 144 -55.30 -63.85 -2.19
CA THR A 144 -56.53 -64.62 -1.94
C THR A 144 -56.21 -66.09 -2.22
N PRO A 145 -56.53 -66.98 -1.27
CA PRO A 145 -56.39 -68.39 -1.49
C PRO A 145 -57.21 -68.87 -2.69
N THR A 146 -56.58 -69.72 -3.49
CA THR A 146 -57.27 -70.38 -4.63
C THR A 146 -58.24 -71.44 -4.18
N SER A 147 -58.97 -72.01 -5.10
CA SER A 147 -60.02 -73.00 -4.77
C SER A 147 -59.59 -74.16 -3.86
N ASP A 148 -58.34 -74.52 -3.92
CA ASP A 148 -57.75 -75.65 -3.24
C ASP A 148 -57.07 -75.32 -1.89
N TYR A 149 -57.06 -74.01 -1.52
CA TYR A 149 -56.39 -73.51 -0.33
C TYR A 149 -57.30 -72.64 0.52
N CYS A 150 -56.96 -72.51 1.80
CA CYS A 150 -57.52 -71.56 2.74
C CYS A 150 -56.42 -71.06 3.71
N TRP A 151 -56.64 -69.93 4.34
CA TRP A 151 -55.74 -69.46 5.40
C TRP A 151 -55.81 -70.40 6.62
N SER A 152 -54.84 -70.34 7.52
CA SER A 152 -54.75 -71.14 8.71
C SER A 152 -56.02 -71.06 9.59
N ASP A 153 -56.74 -69.95 9.56
CA ASP A 153 -57.99 -69.69 10.22
C ASP A 153 -59.20 -70.25 9.49
N GLY A 154 -59.02 -70.90 8.36
CA GLY A 154 -60.03 -71.46 7.50
C GLY A 154 -60.74 -70.47 6.60
N THR A 155 -60.43 -69.22 6.61
CA THR A 155 -60.98 -68.19 5.70
C THR A 155 -60.39 -68.22 4.35
N THR A 156 -61.12 -67.75 3.30
CA THR A 156 -60.68 -67.62 1.95
C THR A 156 -60.69 -66.16 1.45
N THR A 157 -60.97 -65.22 2.35
CA THR A 157 -60.99 -63.77 2.03
C THR A 157 -59.56 -63.23 1.78
N ALA A 158 -59.49 -62.22 0.91
CA ALA A 158 -58.22 -61.58 0.60
C ALA A 158 -57.56 -60.97 1.85
N LYS A 159 -56.28 -61.22 2.04
CA LYS A 159 -55.43 -60.50 3.01
C LYS A 159 -54.57 -59.49 2.31
N GLU A 160 -54.52 -58.30 2.87
CA GLU A 160 -53.71 -57.17 2.39
C GLU A 160 -52.27 -57.28 2.93
N VAL A 161 -51.29 -57.13 2.07
CA VAL A 161 -49.88 -57.15 2.42
C VAL A 161 -49.21 -55.88 1.84
N SER A 162 -48.67 -55.10 2.74
CA SER A 162 -47.89 -53.91 2.34
C SER A 162 -46.50 -54.32 1.82
N TRP A 163 -46.09 -53.71 0.75
CA TRP A 163 -44.72 -53.78 0.23
C TRP A 163 -44.19 -52.41 -0.11
N THR A 164 -42.85 -52.21 -0.08
CA THR A 164 -42.25 -50.87 -0.13
C THR A 164 -41.14 -50.84 -1.16
N ILE A 165 -41.13 -49.76 -1.95
CA ILE A 165 -39.96 -49.31 -2.69
C ILE A 165 -39.34 -48.19 -1.89
N GLU A 166 -38.11 -48.42 -1.38
CA GLU A 166 -37.36 -47.37 -0.66
C GLU A 166 -36.88 -46.27 -1.60
N LYS A 167 -36.74 -45.09 -1.05
CA LYS A 167 -36.13 -43.96 -1.77
C LYS A 167 -34.67 -44.22 -2.04
N ALA A 168 -34.18 -43.86 -3.26
CA ALA A 168 -32.78 -43.94 -3.60
C ALA A 168 -31.97 -42.86 -2.85
N SER A 169 -30.77 -43.23 -2.44
CA SER A 169 -29.88 -42.31 -1.70
C SER A 169 -29.07 -41.47 -2.69
N ILE A 170 -29.00 -40.17 -2.41
CA ILE A 170 -28.20 -39.20 -3.17
C ILE A 170 -27.35 -38.37 -2.20
N SER A 171 -26.21 -37.90 -2.69
CA SER A 171 -25.33 -37.01 -1.93
C SER A 171 -25.74 -35.54 -2.10
N VAL A 172 -25.48 -34.74 -1.08
CA VAL A 172 -25.64 -33.28 -1.16
C VAL A 172 -24.63 -32.72 -2.17
N PRO A 173 -25.06 -31.89 -3.12
CA PRO A 173 -24.15 -31.25 -4.05
C PRO A 173 -23.09 -30.41 -3.36
N THR A 174 -21.92 -30.32 -3.98
CA THR A 174 -20.80 -29.52 -3.50
C THR A 174 -20.32 -28.56 -4.59
N THR A 175 -19.61 -27.51 -4.20
CA THR A 175 -18.95 -26.62 -5.16
C THR A 175 -17.52 -26.36 -4.73
N SER A 176 -16.60 -26.34 -5.69
CA SER A 176 -15.21 -25.87 -5.55
C SER A 176 -14.99 -24.51 -6.20
N SER A 177 -16.06 -23.89 -6.71
CA SER A 177 -15.98 -22.58 -7.37
C SER A 177 -15.47 -21.51 -6.39
N LYS A 178 -14.42 -20.78 -6.80
CA LYS A 178 -13.86 -19.65 -6.07
C LYS A 178 -14.03 -18.40 -6.91
N PHE A 179 -14.65 -17.40 -6.37
CA PHE A 179 -14.88 -16.14 -7.06
C PHE A 179 -14.29 -14.98 -6.29
N THR A 180 -13.83 -13.97 -7.03
CA THR A 180 -13.50 -12.63 -6.54
C THR A 180 -14.40 -11.65 -7.25
N TYR A 181 -14.82 -10.62 -6.56
CA TYR A 181 -15.65 -9.56 -7.11
C TYR A 181 -14.98 -8.87 -8.31
N ASP A 182 -15.73 -8.73 -9.41
CA ASP A 182 -15.31 -8.04 -10.62
C ASP A 182 -16.43 -7.22 -11.27
N GLY A 183 -17.56 -7.04 -10.53
CA GLY A 183 -18.75 -6.36 -11.01
C GLY A 183 -19.71 -7.25 -11.81
N ASN A 184 -19.30 -8.45 -12.20
CA ASN A 184 -20.12 -9.37 -12.98
C ASN A 184 -20.81 -10.41 -12.09
N GLN A 185 -22.00 -10.87 -12.53
CA GLN A 185 -22.71 -11.94 -11.88
C GLN A 185 -21.90 -13.25 -11.92
N LYS A 186 -21.85 -13.95 -10.80
CA LYS A 186 -21.22 -15.26 -10.62
C LYS A 186 -22.26 -16.33 -10.41
N THR A 187 -21.98 -17.51 -10.98
CA THR A 187 -22.80 -18.71 -10.82
C THR A 187 -21.87 -19.88 -10.52
N PRO A 188 -21.98 -20.51 -9.36
CA PRO A 188 -21.16 -21.67 -9.01
C PRO A 188 -21.58 -22.91 -9.81
N VAL A 189 -20.60 -23.75 -10.11
CA VAL A 189 -20.86 -25.08 -10.65
C VAL A 189 -21.06 -26.04 -9.48
N TRP A 190 -22.16 -26.81 -9.54
CA TRP A 190 -22.52 -27.76 -8.50
C TRP A 190 -22.19 -29.20 -8.93
N THR A 191 -21.19 -29.79 -8.30
CA THR A 191 -20.86 -31.19 -8.49
C THR A 191 -21.89 -32.06 -7.80
N GLY A 192 -22.48 -33.01 -8.52
CA GLY A 192 -23.51 -33.91 -7.99
C GLY A 192 -24.93 -33.36 -8.06
N TYR A 193 -25.14 -32.17 -8.60
CA TYR A 193 -26.49 -31.64 -8.83
C TYR A 193 -27.12 -32.28 -10.06
N ASP A 194 -28.34 -32.78 -9.88
CA ASP A 194 -29.18 -33.36 -10.92
C ASP A 194 -30.63 -32.93 -10.65
N SER A 195 -31.17 -32.12 -11.54
CA SER A 195 -32.51 -31.56 -11.40
C SER A 195 -33.64 -32.60 -11.43
N SER A 196 -33.36 -33.82 -11.94
CA SER A 196 -34.31 -34.93 -11.88
C SER A 196 -34.39 -35.58 -10.49
N LYS A 197 -33.34 -35.45 -9.69
CA LYS A 197 -33.20 -36.08 -8.36
C LYS A 197 -33.45 -35.14 -7.21
N MET A 198 -33.22 -33.84 -7.40
CA MET A 198 -33.40 -32.82 -6.36
C MET A 198 -33.77 -31.48 -6.96
N THR A 199 -34.42 -30.65 -6.17
CA THR A 199 -34.69 -29.25 -6.49
C THR A 199 -33.62 -28.35 -5.87
N MET A 200 -33.31 -27.24 -6.52
CA MET A 200 -32.41 -26.21 -6.02
C MET A 200 -33.20 -24.91 -5.80
N SER A 201 -32.96 -24.24 -4.67
CA SER A 201 -33.58 -22.99 -4.31
C SER A 201 -32.59 -22.07 -3.58
N GLY A 202 -32.95 -20.81 -3.37
CA GLY A 202 -32.07 -19.81 -2.74
C GLY A 202 -31.19 -19.08 -3.72
N ASN A 203 -30.02 -18.60 -3.26
CA ASN A 203 -29.14 -17.70 -4.01
C ASN A 203 -28.17 -18.47 -4.91
N SER A 204 -28.68 -18.96 -6.06
CA SER A 204 -27.86 -19.69 -7.04
C SER A 204 -26.92 -18.80 -7.85
N THR A 205 -27.10 -17.48 -7.77
CA THR A 205 -26.22 -16.46 -8.41
C THR A 205 -25.95 -15.33 -7.44
N GLY A 206 -24.87 -14.58 -7.65
CA GLY A 206 -24.53 -13.40 -6.87
C GLY A 206 -23.62 -12.45 -7.65
N THR A 207 -23.66 -11.17 -7.33
CA THR A 207 -22.82 -10.15 -7.98
C THR A 207 -21.87 -9.53 -6.96
N ASN A 208 -22.35 -9.19 -5.75
CA ASN A 208 -21.53 -8.56 -4.73
C ASN A 208 -20.67 -9.56 -3.95
N ALA A 209 -19.59 -9.10 -3.37
CA ALA A 209 -18.83 -9.93 -2.44
C ALA A 209 -19.68 -10.27 -1.21
N GLY A 210 -19.61 -11.51 -0.80
CA GLY A 210 -20.43 -12.01 0.32
C GLY A 210 -20.62 -13.52 0.25
N ASN A 211 -21.32 -14.03 1.25
CA ASN A 211 -21.72 -15.43 1.33
C ASN A 211 -23.14 -15.60 0.82
N TYR A 212 -23.33 -16.62 0.03
CA TYR A 212 -24.59 -16.99 -0.59
C TYR A 212 -24.97 -18.41 -0.18
N THR A 213 -26.25 -18.67 -0.01
CA THR A 213 -26.74 -19.97 0.43
C THR A 213 -27.69 -20.53 -0.63
N VAL A 214 -27.44 -21.76 -1.03
CA VAL A 214 -28.32 -22.55 -1.89
C VAL A 214 -28.82 -23.74 -1.08
N SER A 215 -30.09 -24.06 -1.21
CA SER A 215 -30.70 -25.21 -0.56
C SER A 215 -31.11 -26.24 -1.61
N PHE A 216 -30.76 -27.49 -1.35
CA PHE A 216 -31.11 -28.65 -2.18
C PHE A 216 -32.11 -29.51 -1.42
N THR A 217 -33.17 -29.94 -2.10
CA THR A 217 -34.19 -30.80 -1.53
C THR A 217 -34.41 -32.01 -2.45
N PRO A 218 -34.28 -33.25 -1.96
CA PRO A 218 -34.57 -34.45 -2.74
C PRO A 218 -36.01 -34.45 -3.27
N THR A 219 -36.21 -34.89 -4.48
CA THR A 219 -37.55 -35.15 -5.00
C THR A 219 -38.17 -36.39 -4.34
N ALA A 220 -39.45 -36.62 -4.58
CA ALA A 220 -40.26 -37.62 -3.86
C ALA A 220 -39.62 -39.02 -3.78
N ASN A 221 -38.84 -39.40 -4.82
CA ASN A 221 -38.25 -40.74 -4.93
C ASN A 221 -36.85 -40.86 -4.32
N TYR A 222 -36.29 -39.77 -3.80
CA TYR A 222 -34.93 -39.72 -3.29
C TYR A 222 -34.85 -39.31 -1.82
N LYS A 223 -33.79 -39.71 -1.16
CA LYS A 223 -33.39 -39.31 0.19
C LYS A 223 -31.87 -39.03 0.19
N TRP A 224 -31.44 -38.21 1.13
CA TRP A 224 -29.99 -38.01 1.34
C TRP A 224 -29.34 -39.31 1.85
N THR A 225 -28.03 -39.41 1.71
CA THR A 225 -27.24 -40.56 2.21
C THR A 225 -27.39 -40.80 3.72
N ASP A 226 -27.77 -39.77 4.50
CA ASP A 226 -28.09 -39.88 5.93
C ASP A 226 -29.54 -40.31 6.21
N GLY A 227 -30.29 -40.60 5.17
CA GLY A 227 -31.70 -41.04 5.28
C GLY A 227 -32.72 -39.93 5.32
N THR A 228 -32.36 -38.68 5.47
CA THR A 228 -33.29 -37.54 5.57
C THR A 228 -33.75 -37.07 4.17
N THR A 229 -34.90 -36.36 4.16
CA THR A 229 -35.47 -35.76 2.93
C THR A 229 -35.66 -34.26 3.05
N THR A 230 -35.25 -33.66 4.18
CA THR A 230 -35.32 -32.21 4.39
C THR A 230 -34.28 -31.46 3.57
N ALA A 231 -34.57 -30.20 3.27
CA ALA A 231 -33.65 -29.33 2.54
C ALA A 231 -32.29 -29.22 3.27
N LYS A 232 -31.20 -29.31 2.51
CA LYS A 232 -29.84 -29.08 3.02
C LYS A 232 -29.24 -27.88 2.32
N SER A 233 -28.67 -27.00 3.12
CA SER A 233 -28.08 -25.76 2.64
C SER A 233 -26.58 -25.91 2.42
N VAL A 234 -26.09 -25.39 1.31
CA VAL A 234 -24.67 -25.28 0.97
C VAL A 234 -24.34 -23.83 0.70
N THR A 235 -23.27 -23.35 1.29
CA THR A 235 -22.80 -21.97 1.09
C THR A 235 -21.70 -21.91 0.02
N TRP A 236 -21.71 -20.84 -0.72
CA TRP A 236 -20.65 -20.44 -1.62
C TRP A 236 -20.36 -18.95 -1.43
N ASN A 237 -19.22 -18.45 -1.89
CA ASN A 237 -18.86 -17.05 -1.66
C ASN A 237 -18.23 -16.37 -2.86
N ILE A 238 -18.36 -15.06 -2.88
CA ILE A 238 -17.58 -14.15 -3.71
C ILE A 238 -16.69 -13.36 -2.73
N ALA A 239 -15.37 -13.52 -2.86
CA ALA A 239 -14.40 -12.78 -2.08
C ALA A 239 -14.35 -11.31 -2.53
N LYS A 240 -14.00 -10.40 -1.62
CA LYS A 240 -13.76 -9.01 -1.97
C LYS A 240 -12.55 -8.90 -2.91
N ALA A 241 -12.64 -8.01 -3.87
CA ALA A 241 -11.50 -7.62 -4.71
C ALA A 241 -10.49 -6.78 -3.93
N ALA A 242 -9.27 -6.71 -4.42
CA ALA A 242 -8.28 -5.77 -3.90
C ALA A 242 -8.73 -4.33 -4.17
N GLY A 243 -8.71 -3.50 -3.14
CA GLY A 243 -8.96 -2.07 -3.29
C GLY A 243 -7.78 -1.35 -3.95
N SER A 244 -8.05 -0.24 -4.63
CA SER A 244 -7.04 0.66 -5.18
C SER A 244 -7.18 2.06 -4.60
N LEU A 245 -6.05 2.76 -4.49
CA LEU A 245 -5.97 4.15 -4.03
C LEU A 245 -4.88 4.87 -4.81
N SER A 246 -5.22 5.97 -5.43
CA SER A 246 -4.28 6.89 -6.05
C SER A 246 -4.61 8.33 -5.68
N LEU A 247 -3.60 9.19 -5.73
CA LEU A 247 -3.67 10.60 -5.39
C LEU A 247 -3.26 11.43 -6.61
N SER A 248 -3.92 12.56 -6.84
CA SER A 248 -3.56 13.50 -7.92
C SER A 248 -2.20 14.16 -7.70
N LYS A 249 -1.73 14.22 -6.44
CA LYS A 249 -0.43 14.76 -6.03
C LYS A 249 0.09 13.98 -4.82
N THR A 250 1.42 13.86 -4.72
CA THR A 250 2.12 13.25 -3.57
C THR A 250 2.88 14.28 -2.74
N SER A 251 2.90 15.55 -3.17
CA SER A 251 3.50 16.65 -2.44
C SER A 251 2.68 17.94 -2.60
N VAL A 252 2.71 18.78 -1.58
CA VAL A 252 2.07 20.10 -1.53
C VAL A 252 3.03 21.08 -0.90
N VAL A 253 3.17 22.26 -1.51
CA VAL A 253 3.88 23.40 -0.95
C VAL A 253 2.84 24.48 -0.58
N LEU A 254 2.87 24.91 0.68
CA LEU A 254 2.08 26.01 1.20
C LEU A 254 3.01 27.20 1.46
N ASN A 255 2.59 28.38 1.07
CA ASN A 255 3.37 29.61 1.23
C ASN A 255 2.43 30.82 1.36
N THR A 256 2.99 32.02 1.35
CA THR A 256 2.23 33.27 1.48
C THR A 256 1.17 33.44 0.39
N ASP A 257 1.44 32.99 -0.83
CA ASP A 257 0.53 33.10 -1.99
C ASP A 257 -0.44 31.93 -2.06
N LYS A 258 -0.13 30.83 -1.39
CA LYS A 258 -0.88 29.59 -1.42
C LYS A 258 -1.10 29.02 -0.02
N LEU A 259 -2.13 29.51 0.64
CA LEU A 259 -2.49 29.12 2.02
C LEU A 259 -3.15 27.74 2.09
N SER A 260 -3.66 27.23 0.99
CA SER A 260 -4.27 25.91 0.89
C SER A 260 -4.03 25.27 -0.48
N ASP A 261 -4.10 23.94 -0.54
CA ASP A 261 -4.09 23.17 -1.79
C ASP A 261 -5.02 21.97 -1.68
N THR A 262 -5.43 21.45 -2.81
CA THR A 262 -6.33 20.31 -2.89
C THR A 262 -5.67 19.12 -3.55
N VAL A 263 -6.02 17.92 -3.05
CA VAL A 263 -5.61 16.64 -3.61
C VAL A 263 -6.83 15.80 -3.86
N THR A 264 -7.02 15.33 -5.08
CA THR A 264 -8.11 14.43 -5.44
C THR A 264 -7.69 13.00 -5.16
N VAL A 265 -8.55 12.27 -4.47
CA VAL A 265 -8.42 10.84 -4.16
C VAL A 265 -9.22 10.04 -5.19
N THR A 266 -8.57 9.13 -5.87
CA THR A 266 -9.23 8.14 -6.74
C THR A 266 -9.13 6.77 -6.10
N ARG A 267 -10.26 6.07 -5.99
CA ARG A 267 -10.33 4.74 -5.36
C ARG A 267 -11.27 3.82 -6.10
N SER A 268 -11.09 2.53 -5.91
CA SER A 268 -12.12 1.55 -6.22
C SER A 268 -13.18 1.52 -5.11
N GLY A 269 -14.42 1.26 -5.50
CA GLY A 269 -15.54 1.13 -4.56
C GLY A 269 -15.95 2.43 -3.87
N THR A 270 -16.66 2.29 -2.77
CA THR A 270 -17.31 3.37 -2.01
C THR A 270 -16.81 3.50 -0.57
N GLY A 271 -15.75 2.75 -0.21
CA GLY A 271 -15.19 2.75 1.14
C GLY A 271 -14.89 4.18 1.64
N ALA A 272 -15.16 4.48 2.89
CA ALA A 272 -14.96 5.82 3.44
C ALA A 272 -13.49 6.25 3.35
N ILE A 273 -13.27 7.49 2.89
CA ILE A 273 -11.94 8.12 2.89
C ILE A 273 -11.74 8.79 4.24
N SER A 274 -10.53 8.70 4.77
CA SER A 274 -10.07 9.52 5.88
C SER A 274 -8.71 10.13 5.56
N ALA A 275 -8.46 11.32 6.11
CA ALA A 275 -7.22 12.05 5.95
C ALA A 275 -6.76 12.55 7.33
N THR A 276 -5.48 12.35 7.66
CA THR A 276 -4.90 12.80 8.92
C THR A 276 -3.57 13.49 8.69
N SER A 277 -3.29 14.53 9.44
CA SER A 277 -2.00 15.24 9.44
C SER A 277 -1.12 14.75 10.57
N SER A 278 0.16 14.54 10.31
CA SER A 278 1.18 14.20 11.31
C SER A 278 1.56 15.41 12.18
N ASN A 279 1.27 16.64 11.69
CA ASN A 279 1.58 17.89 12.41
C ASN A 279 0.50 18.94 12.13
N THR A 280 -0.49 18.99 13.02
CA THR A 280 -1.62 19.92 12.91
C THR A 280 -1.27 21.38 13.22
N ASN A 281 -0.05 21.66 13.71
CA ASN A 281 0.44 23.03 13.87
C ASN A 281 0.97 23.61 12.53
N ILE A 282 1.30 22.75 11.56
CA ILE A 282 1.80 23.15 10.24
C ILE A 282 0.69 23.08 9.20
N ALA A 283 -0.01 21.96 9.15
CA ALA A 283 -1.06 21.75 8.16
C ALA A 283 -2.24 20.97 8.76
N THR A 284 -3.45 21.44 8.50
CA THR A 284 -4.70 20.73 8.79
C THR A 284 -5.32 20.23 7.50
N VAL A 285 -6.20 19.23 7.62
CA VAL A 285 -6.91 18.66 6.48
C VAL A 285 -8.41 18.73 6.69
N SER A 286 -9.14 18.95 5.61
CA SER A 286 -10.58 18.75 5.54
C SER A 286 -10.91 17.90 4.31
N LEU A 287 -11.99 17.12 4.39
CA LEU A 287 -12.42 16.20 3.34
C LEU A 287 -13.81 16.60 2.87
N ASN A 288 -13.96 16.73 1.55
CA ASN A 288 -15.26 16.88 0.89
C ASN A 288 -15.36 15.89 -0.27
N GLY A 289 -16.15 14.84 -0.09
CA GLY A 289 -16.22 13.74 -1.04
C GLY A 289 -14.86 13.08 -1.26
N ASN A 290 -14.34 13.20 -2.46
CA ASN A 290 -13.02 12.66 -2.86
C ASN A 290 -11.91 13.73 -2.86
N VAL A 291 -12.19 14.94 -2.41
CA VAL A 291 -11.23 16.05 -2.40
C VAL A 291 -10.75 16.30 -0.97
N VAL A 292 -9.46 16.13 -0.76
CA VAL A 292 -8.75 16.50 0.47
C VAL A 292 -8.23 17.92 0.29
N THR A 293 -8.66 18.84 1.12
CA THR A 293 -8.10 20.19 1.20
C THR A 293 -7.10 20.25 2.34
N ILE A 294 -5.89 20.70 2.04
CA ILE A 294 -4.78 20.85 2.98
C ILE A 294 -4.61 22.35 3.23
N ASN A 295 -4.74 22.78 4.46
CA ASN A 295 -4.67 24.19 4.84
C ASN A 295 -3.45 24.45 5.73
N SER A 296 -2.78 25.57 5.51
CA SER A 296 -1.75 26.08 6.43
C SER A 296 -2.36 26.49 7.77
N VAL A 297 -1.56 26.43 8.82
CA VAL A 297 -1.99 26.83 10.17
C VAL A 297 -1.12 28.01 10.62
N ASN A 298 -1.77 29.15 10.90
CA ASN A 298 -1.13 30.37 11.38
C ASN A 298 0.11 30.82 10.58
N LYS A 299 0.19 30.45 9.28
CA LYS A 299 1.38 30.67 8.45
C LYS A 299 2.67 30.14 9.10
N ALA A 300 2.57 29.03 9.82
CA ALA A 300 3.73 28.39 10.42
C ALA A 300 4.53 27.63 9.35
N SER A 301 5.84 27.81 9.36
CA SER A 301 6.76 27.07 8.48
C SER A 301 7.16 25.73 9.07
N GLY A 302 7.32 24.74 8.25
CA GLY A 302 7.69 23.38 8.66
C GLY A 302 7.16 22.33 7.70
N THR A 303 7.17 21.08 8.14
CA THR A 303 6.71 19.95 7.34
C THR A 303 5.61 19.19 8.06
N ALA A 304 4.73 18.58 7.28
CA ALA A 304 3.74 17.63 7.75
C ALA A 304 3.58 16.51 6.71
N THR A 305 3.14 15.34 7.15
CA THR A 305 2.75 14.25 6.27
C THR A 305 1.25 14.03 6.42
N ILE A 306 0.52 14.09 5.34
CA ILE A 306 -0.90 13.75 5.31
C ILE A 306 -1.04 12.29 4.91
N THR A 307 -1.66 11.49 5.76
CA THR A 307 -1.95 10.08 5.48
C THR A 307 -3.40 9.95 5.03
N ILE A 308 -3.60 9.34 3.88
CA ILE A 308 -4.91 9.05 3.29
C ILE A 308 -5.18 7.56 3.40
N LYS A 309 -6.34 7.21 3.96
CA LYS A 309 -6.83 5.84 4.08
C LYS A 309 -8.19 5.70 3.42
N VAL A 310 -8.45 4.53 2.90
CA VAL A 310 -9.77 4.13 2.39
C VAL A 310 -10.21 2.87 3.13
N ALA A 311 -11.38 2.93 3.73
CA ALA A 311 -11.94 1.78 4.43
C ALA A 311 -12.36 0.67 3.44
N THR A 312 -12.43 -0.55 3.93
CA THR A 312 -13.09 -1.66 3.21
C THR A 312 -14.55 -1.31 2.98
N ASP A 313 -15.11 -1.74 1.87
CA ASP A 313 -16.55 -1.66 1.61
C ASP A 313 -17.15 -3.06 1.37
N THR A 314 -18.32 -3.13 0.78
CA THR A 314 -18.98 -4.41 0.49
C THR A 314 -18.13 -5.26 -0.45
N ASN A 315 -17.53 -4.67 -1.48
CA ASN A 315 -16.94 -5.36 -2.62
C ASN A 315 -15.40 -5.30 -2.68
N TYR A 316 -14.79 -4.36 -1.96
CA TYR A 316 -13.35 -4.14 -1.99
C TYR A 316 -12.73 -4.19 -0.59
N ASN A 317 -11.57 -4.79 -0.50
CA ASN A 317 -10.70 -4.68 0.67
C ASN A 317 -10.08 -3.27 0.72
N ALA A 318 -9.70 -2.83 1.93
CA ALA A 318 -8.95 -1.59 2.09
C ALA A 318 -7.64 -1.64 1.28
N PRO A 319 -7.35 -0.64 0.45
CA PRO A 319 -6.04 -0.52 -0.20
C PRO A 319 -4.97 -0.11 0.79
N THR A 320 -3.70 -0.19 0.38
CA THR A 320 -2.57 0.37 1.14
C THR A 320 -2.71 1.90 1.24
N ASP A 321 -2.48 2.43 2.42
CA ASP A 321 -2.46 3.87 2.72
C ASP A 321 -1.52 4.63 1.77
N LYS A 322 -1.86 5.88 1.45
CA LYS A 322 -1.01 6.79 0.68
C LYS A 322 -0.73 8.04 1.47
N THR A 323 0.43 8.64 1.21
CA THR A 323 0.87 9.85 1.90
C THR A 323 1.09 11.01 0.94
N ILE A 324 0.92 12.22 1.45
CA ILE A 324 1.24 13.49 0.79
C ILE A 324 2.24 14.21 1.69
N SER A 325 3.41 14.55 1.14
CA SER A 325 4.39 15.39 1.83
C SER A 325 3.96 16.86 1.74
N VAL A 326 3.89 17.55 2.86
CA VAL A 326 3.57 18.98 2.92
C VAL A 326 4.81 19.73 3.38
N SER A 327 5.25 20.72 2.60
CA SER A 327 6.22 21.74 3.00
C SER A 327 5.49 23.07 3.13
N ALA A 328 5.63 23.72 4.29
CA ALA A 328 5.07 25.04 4.54
C ALA A 328 6.21 26.04 4.72
N GLU A 329 6.30 27.02 3.81
CA GLU A 329 7.41 27.97 3.71
C GLU A 329 6.86 29.39 3.72
N PHE A 330 6.61 29.92 4.93
CA PHE A 330 6.08 31.26 5.10
C PHE A 330 7.19 32.24 5.44
N VAL A 331 7.16 33.38 4.76
CA VAL A 331 8.03 34.51 5.10
C VAL A 331 7.50 35.13 6.41
N PRO A 332 8.38 35.41 7.40
CA PRO A 332 7.99 36.05 8.65
C PRO A 332 7.31 37.40 8.43
N ALA A 333 6.50 37.83 9.34
CA ALA A 333 5.93 39.18 9.31
C ALA A 333 7.04 40.24 9.36
N LYS A 334 6.85 41.36 8.64
CA LYS A 334 7.81 42.48 8.62
C LYS A 334 8.01 43.05 10.03
N ALA A 335 9.26 43.09 10.43
CA ALA A 335 9.68 43.67 11.72
C ALA A 335 11.04 44.34 11.56
N ALA A 336 11.43 45.17 12.52
CA ALA A 336 12.76 45.80 12.54
C ALA A 336 13.84 44.70 12.58
N LEU A 337 14.91 44.85 11.83
CA LEU A 337 16.01 43.89 11.68
C LEU A 337 16.53 43.35 13.04
N LYS A 338 16.70 44.24 13.99
CA LYS A 338 17.18 43.92 15.35
C LYS A 338 16.30 42.94 16.12
N ASN A 339 14.99 42.92 15.81
CA ASN A 339 14.00 42.08 16.49
C ASN A 339 13.78 40.70 15.83
N MET A 340 14.34 40.47 14.64
CA MET A 340 14.17 39.23 13.92
C MET A 340 15.28 38.25 14.27
N SER A 341 14.96 36.95 14.28
CA SER A 341 15.96 35.91 14.39
C SER A 341 16.82 35.84 13.09
N TRP A 342 18.04 35.35 13.17
CA TRP A 342 18.86 35.13 11.98
C TRP A 342 18.21 34.15 11.01
N ALA A 343 17.50 33.15 11.53
CA ALA A 343 16.75 32.20 10.72
C ALA A 343 15.62 32.87 9.92
N ASP A 344 14.92 33.83 10.53
CA ASP A 344 13.86 34.58 9.83
C ASP A 344 14.42 35.59 8.84
N ILE A 345 15.54 36.25 9.18
CA ILE A 345 16.27 37.11 8.22
C ILE A 345 16.67 36.30 6.99
N ARG A 346 17.14 35.05 7.18
CA ARG A 346 17.49 34.17 6.08
C ARG A 346 16.29 33.82 5.21
N LYS A 347 15.12 33.54 5.78
CA LYS A 347 13.89 33.27 5.01
C LYS A 347 13.48 34.45 4.16
N VAL A 348 13.54 35.66 4.71
CA VAL A 348 13.26 36.89 3.96
C VAL A 348 14.26 37.10 2.83
N SER A 349 15.55 36.87 3.09
CA SER A 349 16.61 36.93 2.08
C SER A 349 16.40 35.90 0.96
N ASP A 350 16.09 34.64 1.31
CA ASP A 350 15.86 33.58 0.32
C ASP A 350 14.63 33.83 -0.55
N ALA A 351 13.63 34.53 -0.02
CA ALA A 351 12.45 34.97 -0.75
C ALA A 351 12.70 36.18 -1.68
N GLY A 352 13.88 36.82 -1.61
CA GLY A 352 14.18 38.02 -2.39
C GLY A 352 13.39 39.26 -1.93
N LEU A 353 12.99 39.33 -0.67
CA LEU A 353 12.15 40.41 -0.10
C LEU A 353 12.90 41.28 0.89
N ALA A 354 14.21 41.18 0.97
CA ALA A 354 15.00 41.84 2.01
C ALA A 354 14.94 43.38 1.95
N ASP A 355 14.95 43.96 0.77
CA ASP A 355 14.83 45.38 0.52
C ASP A 355 13.41 45.95 0.78
N ASP A 356 12.39 45.10 0.73
CA ASP A 356 11.04 45.44 1.19
C ASP A 356 10.96 45.49 2.71
N TYR A 357 11.80 44.72 3.42
CA TYR A 357 11.76 44.58 4.88
C TYR A 357 12.63 45.63 5.58
N TRP A 358 13.83 45.87 5.07
CA TRP A 358 14.85 46.70 5.74
C TRP A 358 15.52 47.66 4.77
N ALA A 359 16.20 48.62 5.32
CA ALA A 359 16.96 49.61 4.59
C ALA A 359 18.48 49.38 4.74
N VAL A 360 19.26 49.88 3.77
CA VAL A 360 20.71 49.92 3.86
C VAL A 360 21.11 50.72 5.10
N GLY A 361 21.98 50.13 5.93
CA GLY A 361 22.41 50.71 7.19
C GLY A 361 21.67 50.22 8.43
N ASP A 362 20.48 49.56 8.27
CA ASP A 362 19.81 48.88 9.38
C ASP A 362 20.76 47.84 10.00
N ALA A 363 20.67 47.69 11.33
CA ALA A 363 21.65 46.92 12.06
C ALA A 363 21.02 45.94 13.06
N LYS A 364 21.74 44.84 13.32
CA LYS A 364 21.39 43.83 14.32
C LYS A 364 22.58 43.55 15.23
N GLN A 365 22.31 43.49 16.53
CA GLN A 365 23.31 43.15 17.52
C GLN A 365 23.73 41.68 17.42
N ILE A 366 25.04 41.45 17.53
CA ILE A 366 25.65 40.12 17.64
C ILE A 366 26.69 40.12 18.77
N LYS A 367 26.93 38.96 19.35
CA LYS A 367 27.99 38.73 20.32
C LYS A 367 29.20 38.15 19.61
N VAL A 368 30.30 38.91 19.50
CA VAL A 368 31.59 38.32 19.05
C VAL A 368 32.31 37.84 20.32
N ASN A 369 32.49 36.51 20.45
CA ASN A 369 33.07 35.91 21.64
C ASN A 369 34.02 34.76 21.28
N GLY A 370 35.29 34.93 21.45
CA GLY A 370 36.31 33.91 21.13
C GLY A 370 37.68 34.51 20.97
N THR A 371 38.67 33.67 20.72
CA THR A 371 40.05 34.09 20.38
C THR A 371 40.20 34.11 18.89
N VAL A 372 40.64 35.23 18.32
CA VAL A 372 40.96 35.41 16.92
C VAL A 372 42.48 35.58 16.80
N GLY A 373 43.16 34.67 16.15
CA GLY A 373 44.63 34.62 16.24
C GLY A 373 45.10 34.53 17.69
N SER A 374 45.78 35.55 18.17
CA SER A 374 46.24 35.70 19.56
C SER A 374 45.35 36.65 20.42
N THR A 375 44.30 37.22 19.85
CA THR A 375 43.49 38.26 20.46
C THR A 375 42.16 37.71 20.96
N ALA A 376 41.92 37.81 22.28
CA ALA A 376 40.61 37.51 22.86
C ALA A 376 39.64 38.65 22.57
N ILE A 377 38.47 38.34 22.07
CA ILE A 377 37.38 39.29 21.83
C ILE A 377 36.16 38.78 22.59
N ASN A 378 35.54 39.65 23.36
CA ASN A 378 34.26 39.38 24.01
C ASN A 378 33.46 40.68 24.12
N MET A 379 32.67 40.94 23.06
CA MET A 379 31.88 42.17 23.04
C MET A 379 30.62 42.05 22.21
N ASP A 380 29.63 42.84 22.54
CA ASP A 380 28.45 43.05 21.73
C ASP A 380 28.76 44.10 20.65
N VAL A 381 28.49 43.77 19.42
CA VAL A 381 28.68 44.66 18.27
C VAL A 381 27.46 44.60 17.37
N TRP A 382 27.31 45.54 16.46
CA TRP A 382 26.23 45.55 15.52
C TRP A 382 26.75 45.24 14.11
N ALA A 383 26.12 44.27 13.48
CA ALA A 383 26.25 44.01 12.05
C ALA A 383 25.20 44.85 11.30
N PHE A 384 25.61 45.58 10.29
CA PHE A 384 24.74 46.50 9.52
C PHE A 384 24.70 46.16 8.06
N ILE A 385 23.58 46.44 7.39
CA ILE A 385 23.38 46.14 5.95
C ILE A 385 24.21 47.06 5.09
N LEU A 386 25.04 46.47 4.25
CA LEU A 386 25.83 47.17 3.22
C LEU A 386 25.05 47.38 1.93
N GLY A 387 24.17 46.43 1.60
CA GLY A 387 23.35 46.40 0.39
C GLY A 387 22.59 45.08 0.26
N PHE A 388 21.60 45.12 -0.62
CA PHE A 388 20.81 43.96 -1.03
C PHE A 388 21.25 43.56 -2.43
N ASP A 389 21.35 42.23 -2.67
CA ASP A 389 21.71 41.67 -3.95
C ASP A 389 22.91 42.37 -4.64
N HIS A 390 23.88 42.80 -3.82
CA HIS A 390 25.03 43.52 -4.27
C HIS A 390 25.77 42.74 -5.37
N ASN A 391 25.94 43.38 -6.55
CA ASN A 391 26.60 42.78 -7.70
C ASN A 391 26.06 41.37 -8.05
N SER A 392 24.74 41.19 -8.03
CA SER A 392 24.07 39.89 -8.11
C SER A 392 24.49 39.05 -9.34
N ALA A 393 24.80 39.68 -10.46
CA ALA A 393 25.27 38.97 -11.66
C ALA A 393 26.58 38.20 -11.43
N LYS A 394 27.40 38.58 -10.44
CA LYS A 394 28.69 37.94 -10.12
C LYS A 394 28.69 37.30 -8.74
N GLU A 395 27.98 37.85 -7.80
CA GLU A 395 28.00 37.45 -6.37
C GLU A 395 26.77 36.61 -5.98
N GLY A 396 25.77 36.51 -6.88
CA GLY A 396 24.52 35.79 -6.67
C GLY A 396 23.42 36.68 -6.10
N SER A 397 22.15 36.29 -6.31
CA SER A 397 20.96 36.98 -5.85
C SER A 397 20.44 36.41 -4.52
N ASN A 398 19.40 37.06 -4.00
CA ASN A 398 18.76 36.73 -2.74
C ASN A 398 19.76 36.73 -1.56
N ARG A 399 20.53 37.83 -1.47
CA ARG A 399 21.57 38.03 -0.44
C ARG A 399 21.46 39.39 0.21
N ILE A 400 21.58 39.40 1.52
CA ILE A 400 21.79 40.59 2.32
C ILE A 400 23.28 40.63 2.69
N HIS A 401 23.99 41.68 2.26
CA HIS A 401 25.39 41.85 2.60
C HIS A 401 25.50 42.70 3.86
N PHE A 402 26.17 42.16 4.85
CA PHE A 402 26.40 42.80 6.14
C PHE A 402 27.87 43.09 6.36
N GLN A 403 28.14 44.16 7.16
CA GLN A 403 29.48 44.34 7.74
C GLN A 403 29.36 44.38 9.26
N ILE A 404 30.31 43.76 9.95
CA ILE A 404 30.39 43.73 11.40
C ILE A 404 31.18 44.97 11.86
N GLY A 405 30.66 45.74 12.79
CA GLY A 405 31.43 46.77 13.42
C GLY A 405 30.75 48.11 13.55
N LYS A 406 29.61 48.16 14.30
CA LYS A 406 29.13 49.38 14.94
C LYS A 406 29.07 49.16 16.44
N VAL A 407 29.29 50.21 17.24
CA VAL A 407 29.22 50.14 18.72
C VAL A 407 27.78 50.12 19.26
N SER A 408 26.84 50.66 18.48
CA SER A 408 25.41 50.61 18.72
C SER A 408 24.68 50.67 17.37
N GLU A 409 23.37 50.56 17.34
CA GLU A 409 22.54 50.59 16.15
C GLU A 409 22.87 51.83 15.25
N SER A 410 22.95 53.00 15.85
CA SER A 410 23.30 54.27 15.18
C SER A 410 24.71 54.79 15.52
N GLY A 411 25.51 53.98 16.21
CA GLY A 411 26.82 54.42 16.68
C GLY A 411 27.93 54.40 15.66
N ASN A 412 29.10 54.85 16.08
CA ASN A 412 30.31 54.87 15.27
C ASN A 412 30.69 53.48 14.79
N GLN A 413 31.26 53.42 13.58
CA GLN A 413 31.83 52.17 13.04
C GLN A 413 33.15 51.85 13.70
N ILE A 414 33.36 50.60 14.05
CA ILE A 414 34.60 50.09 14.63
C ILE A 414 35.23 49.03 13.71
N CYS A 415 36.52 48.80 13.93
CA CYS A 415 37.23 47.63 13.48
C CYS A 415 37.93 46.95 14.65
N PHE A 416 38.10 45.63 14.52
CA PHE A 416 38.81 44.83 15.53
C PHE A 416 40.31 45.06 15.39
N VAL A 417 41.00 45.33 16.50
CA VAL A 417 42.44 45.50 16.54
C VAL A 417 43.08 44.59 17.58
N GLU A 418 44.29 44.21 17.38
CA GLU A 418 45.10 43.50 18.38
C GLU A 418 45.94 44.44 19.24
N SER A 419 46.62 43.91 20.24
CA SER A 419 47.51 44.65 21.12
C SER A 419 48.69 45.31 20.41
N ASN A 420 49.17 44.70 19.33
CA ASN A 420 50.30 45.16 18.51
C ASN A 420 49.88 46.06 17.30
N TYR A 421 48.64 46.55 17.33
CA TYR A 421 48.15 47.44 16.29
C TYR A 421 49.11 48.60 15.99
N GLY A 422 49.37 48.83 14.71
CA GLY A 422 50.24 49.89 14.29
C GLY A 422 51.72 49.53 14.12
N SER A 423 52.08 48.26 14.30
CA SER A 423 53.44 47.78 14.13
C SER A 423 53.51 46.56 13.19
N TYR A 424 54.73 46.26 12.75
CA TYR A 424 54.94 45.08 11.90
C TYR A 424 55.04 43.82 12.76
N GLN A 425 54.41 42.74 12.29
CA GLN A 425 54.26 41.50 13.00
C GLN A 425 54.70 40.31 12.15
N THR A 426 55.42 39.39 12.78
CA THR A 426 55.85 38.13 12.16
C THR A 426 55.02 36.92 12.63
N ASN A 427 54.14 37.11 13.61
CA ASN A 427 53.33 36.05 14.24
C ASN A 427 52.10 35.75 13.45
N ASN A 428 51.79 34.47 13.27
CA ASN A 428 50.60 33.98 12.62
C ASN A 428 49.28 34.27 13.40
N GLY A 429 49.30 34.80 14.61
CA GLY A 429 48.13 35.22 15.37
C GLY A 429 47.83 36.71 15.22
N SER A 430 48.60 37.47 14.46
CA SER A 430 48.48 38.93 14.36
C SER A 430 47.53 39.37 13.26
N PHE A 431 46.91 40.54 13.40
CA PHE A 431 45.94 41.12 12.48
C PHE A 431 46.60 41.72 11.26
N THR A 432 47.35 40.92 10.55
CA THR A 432 48.10 41.24 9.33
C THR A 432 47.50 40.56 8.12
N MET A 433 47.70 41.11 6.93
CA MET A 433 47.29 40.43 5.71
C MET A 433 48.19 39.20 5.45
N ASN A 434 49.50 39.33 5.65
CA ASN A 434 50.47 38.23 5.72
C ASN A 434 51.56 38.61 6.73
N PRO A 435 51.92 37.77 7.69
CA PRO A 435 52.96 38.05 8.67
C PRO A 435 54.32 38.33 8.01
N GLY A 436 55.08 39.29 8.57
CA GLY A 436 56.39 39.69 8.10
C GLY A 436 56.72 41.12 8.51
N ASN A 437 57.99 41.53 8.39
CA ASN A 437 58.37 42.92 8.54
C ASN A 437 58.25 43.68 7.23
N SER A 438 58.57 45.01 7.22
CA SER A 438 58.43 45.86 6.03
C SER A 438 59.26 45.38 4.83
N SER A 439 60.30 44.57 5.04
CA SER A 439 61.18 44.08 3.97
C SER A 439 60.90 42.62 3.58
N THR A 440 60.21 41.82 4.42
CA THR A 440 59.95 40.41 4.19
C THR A 440 58.51 40.07 3.90
N SER A 441 57.55 40.94 4.25
CA SER A 441 56.13 40.74 3.94
C SER A 441 55.91 40.67 2.45
N LYS A 442 54.98 39.81 2.01
CA LYS A 442 54.63 39.56 0.64
C LYS A 442 53.12 39.67 0.41
N ASN A 443 52.70 40.01 -0.80
CA ASN A 443 51.30 39.96 -1.18
C ASN A 443 51.00 38.95 -2.30
N ALA A 444 51.96 38.05 -2.58
CA ALA A 444 51.77 36.97 -3.54
C ALA A 444 50.52 36.13 -3.23
N GLY A 445 49.78 35.76 -4.27
CA GLY A 445 48.50 35.06 -4.11
C GLY A 445 47.33 35.97 -3.69
N GLY A 446 47.56 37.25 -3.43
CA GLY A 446 46.56 38.27 -3.11
C GLY A 446 45.65 37.89 -1.98
N TRP A 447 44.38 38.25 -2.09
CA TRP A 447 43.35 37.87 -1.11
C TRP A 447 43.23 36.36 -0.96
N LYS A 448 43.22 35.63 -2.09
CA LYS A 448 43.01 34.16 -2.13
C LYS A 448 43.93 33.41 -1.19
N ASP A 449 45.22 33.80 -1.16
CA ASP A 449 46.22 33.08 -0.38
C ASP A 449 46.65 33.83 0.90
N SER A 450 46.01 34.96 1.23
CA SER A 450 46.34 35.75 2.40
C SER A 450 46.13 34.99 3.68
N HIS A 451 47.01 35.23 4.65
CA HIS A 451 46.87 34.75 6.04
C HIS A 451 45.59 35.29 6.69
N MET A 452 45.22 36.54 6.40
CA MET A 452 43.99 37.17 6.85
C MET A 452 42.78 36.32 6.47
N ARG A 453 42.68 35.93 5.19
CA ARG A 453 41.55 35.12 4.68
C ARG A 453 41.53 33.72 5.28
N LYS A 454 42.67 33.02 5.23
CA LYS A 454 42.73 31.59 5.56
C LYS A 454 42.75 31.33 7.06
N THR A 455 43.60 32.10 7.78
CA THR A 455 43.92 31.80 9.19
C THR A 455 43.15 32.68 10.18
N LEU A 456 43.05 33.98 9.92
CA LEU A 456 42.41 34.88 10.90
C LEU A 456 40.89 34.95 10.73
N LEU A 457 40.37 35.09 9.52
CA LEU A 457 38.92 35.12 9.30
C LEU A 457 38.30 33.73 9.25
N GLY A 458 39.02 32.75 8.67
CA GLY A 458 38.43 31.47 8.33
C GLY A 458 37.38 31.61 7.22
N SER A 459 37.63 32.43 6.21
CA SER A 459 36.67 32.89 5.21
C SER A 459 36.01 31.77 4.42
N GLU A 460 36.76 30.69 4.15
CA GLU A 460 36.29 29.53 3.40
C GLU A 460 35.83 28.35 4.30
N ASN A 461 35.93 28.51 5.62
CA ASN A 461 35.53 27.46 6.56
C ASN A 461 34.03 27.25 6.51
N ASN A 462 33.59 26.01 6.69
CA ASN A 462 32.17 25.72 6.92
C ASN A 462 31.69 26.47 8.18
N PRO A 463 30.71 27.40 8.07
CA PRO A 463 30.26 28.17 9.22
C PRO A 463 29.70 27.33 10.36
N THR A 464 29.14 26.14 10.08
CA THR A 464 28.60 25.24 11.12
C THR A 464 29.68 24.43 11.84
N SER A 465 30.90 24.35 11.26
CA SER A 465 32.05 23.67 11.86
C SER A 465 33.32 24.51 11.67
N PRO A 466 33.40 25.72 12.27
CA PRO A 466 34.49 26.64 12.06
C PRO A 466 35.78 26.16 12.75
N THR A 467 36.92 26.54 12.18
CA THR A 467 38.22 26.28 12.78
C THR A 467 38.41 27.17 14.02
N ALA A 468 38.86 26.60 15.12
CA ALA A 468 39.21 27.36 16.34
C ALA A 468 40.29 28.41 16.06
N GLY A 469 40.24 29.54 16.78
CA GLY A 469 41.15 30.67 16.59
C GLY A 469 40.87 31.56 15.42
N THR A 470 39.76 31.32 14.68
CA THR A 470 39.29 32.18 13.58
C THR A 470 38.18 33.13 14.02
N PHE A 471 38.00 34.23 13.25
CA PHE A 471 36.88 35.15 13.45
C PHE A 471 35.53 34.44 13.24
N MET A 472 35.46 33.51 12.27
CA MET A 472 34.30 32.66 12.03
C MET A 472 33.88 31.94 13.30
N ASN A 473 34.85 31.37 14.05
CA ASN A 473 34.55 30.64 15.30
C ASN A 473 34.06 31.56 16.44
N ALA A 474 34.45 32.84 16.42
CA ALA A 474 34.01 33.80 17.41
C ALA A 474 32.60 34.37 17.16
N LEU A 475 31.98 34.08 16.00
CA LEU A 475 30.61 34.51 15.69
C LEU A 475 29.57 33.58 16.34
N PRO A 476 28.36 34.11 16.65
CA PRO A 476 27.26 33.31 17.19
C PRO A 476 26.87 32.15 16.24
N SER A 477 26.53 30.99 16.82
CA SER A 477 26.18 29.80 16.05
C SER A 477 24.90 29.95 15.21
N ASP A 478 23.93 30.69 15.69
CA ASP A 478 22.68 31.01 14.98
C ASP A 478 22.90 31.88 13.75
N LEU A 479 23.82 32.87 13.83
CA LEU A 479 24.26 33.62 12.65
C LEU A 479 25.01 32.71 11.68
N ARG A 480 25.99 31.93 12.19
CA ARG A 480 26.81 31.03 11.33
C ARG A 480 25.94 30.04 10.56
N ALA A 481 24.86 29.53 11.17
CA ALA A 481 23.96 28.57 10.56
C ALA A 481 23.22 29.11 9.32
N VAL A 482 23.12 30.43 9.17
CA VAL A 482 22.37 31.08 8.07
C VAL A 482 23.26 31.80 7.06
N MET A 483 24.56 31.85 7.28
CA MET A 483 25.51 32.52 6.37
C MET A 483 25.48 31.88 4.98
N LYS A 484 25.49 32.69 3.95
CA LYS A 484 25.67 32.29 2.54
C LYS A 484 27.10 32.53 2.10
N SER A 485 27.67 31.60 1.37
CA SER A 485 28.91 31.89 0.67
C SER A 485 28.69 32.88 -0.45
N VAL A 486 29.65 33.74 -0.71
CA VAL A 486 29.63 34.74 -1.77
C VAL A 486 30.89 34.68 -2.60
N THR A 487 30.75 34.89 -3.90
CA THR A 487 31.91 34.98 -4.82
C THR A 487 32.49 36.39 -4.78
N LYS A 488 33.75 36.51 -4.41
CA LYS A 488 34.46 37.79 -4.40
C LYS A 488 35.60 37.78 -5.39
N TYR A 489 35.77 38.87 -6.13
CA TYR A 489 36.80 39.05 -7.12
C TYR A 489 37.87 39.98 -6.60
N SER A 490 39.15 39.64 -6.77
CA SER A 490 40.30 40.43 -6.39
C SER A 490 41.51 40.04 -7.24
N ASP A 491 42.52 40.90 -7.26
CA ASP A 491 43.84 40.51 -7.78
C ASP A 491 44.43 39.44 -6.84
N ASN A 492 44.46 38.22 -7.31
CA ASN A 492 44.97 37.05 -6.59
C ASN A 492 46.37 36.61 -7.08
N THR A 493 47.09 37.48 -7.79
CA THR A 493 48.47 37.23 -8.17
C THR A 493 49.48 37.94 -7.30
N GLY A 494 49.06 38.99 -6.59
CA GLY A 494 49.92 39.74 -5.67
C GLY A 494 50.36 41.11 -6.19
N GLY A 495 49.59 41.73 -7.04
CA GLY A 495 49.73 43.13 -7.46
C GLY A 495 50.82 43.43 -8.48
N THR A 496 51.76 42.54 -8.76
CA THR A 496 52.80 42.75 -9.77
C THR A 496 52.33 42.69 -11.20
N THR A 497 51.32 41.85 -11.45
CA THR A 497 50.86 41.55 -12.81
C THR A 497 49.96 42.64 -13.36
N ASN A 498 49.19 43.35 -12.56
CA ASN A 498 48.22 44.39 -12.91
C ASN A 498 47.51 44.14 -14.26
N ALA A 499 46.95 42.96 -14.43
CA ALA A 499 46.27 42.50 -15.65
C ALA A 499 44.85 42.01 -15.33
N ALA A 500 43.98 41.98 -16.32
CA ALA A 500 42.63 41.48 -16.15
C ALA A 500 42.60 40.01 -15.70
N SER A 501 43.56 39.21 -16.18
CA SER A 501 43.72 37.79 -15.80
C SER A 501 44.13 37.56 -14.33
N ALA A 502 44.66 38.60 -13.67
CA ALA A 502 45.00 38.55 -12.26
C ALA A 502 43.73 38.60 -11.35
N ILE A 503 42.62 39.12 -11.90
CA ILE A 503 41.35 39.24 -11.16
C ILE A 503 40.62 37.90 -11.23
N THR A 504 40.68 37.18 -10.16
CA THR A 504 40.02 35.84 -10.04
C THR A 504 39.09 35.77 -8.85
N ALA A 505 38.26 34.77 -8.86
CA ALA A 505 37.23 34.59 -7.84
C ALA A 505 37.75 33.83 -6.61
N THR A 506 37.23 34.18 -5.44
CA THR A 506 37.22 33.35 -4.23
C THR A 506 35.79 33.16 -3.79
N THR A 507 35.50 32.03 -3.09
CA THR A 507 34.21 31.78 -2.44
C THR A 507 34.42 31.91 -0.94
N ASP A 508 33.75 32.88 -0.33
CA ASP A 508 33.97 33.28 1.06
C ASP A 508 32.65 33.38 1.83
N TYR A 509 32.64 32.96 3.08
CA TYR A 509 31.55 33.24 4.05
C TYR A 509 31.84 34.52 4.84
N LEU A 510 33.11 34.77 5.19
CA LEU A 510 33.61 36.04 5.72
C LEU A 510 34.62 36.64 4.76
N PHE A 511 34.56 37.93 4.55
CA PHE A 511 35.48 38.63 3.66
C PHE A 511 35.78 40.06 4.12
N LEU A 512 36.88 40.62 3.71
CA LEU A 512 37.12 42.06 3.75
C LEU A 512 36.57 42.70 2.48
N LEU A 513 36.20 43.97 2.58
CA LEU A 513 35.80 44.75 1.40
C LEU A 513 37.03 45.11 0.53
N SER A 514 36.80 45.34 -0.75
CA SER A 514 37.84 45.85 -1.66
C SER A 514 37.95 47.39 -1.59
N GLU A 515 38.98 47.95 -2.19
CA GLU A 515 39.11 49.41 -2.30
C GLU A 515 37.92 50.01 -3.08
N PHE A 516 37.54 49.40 -4.22
CA PHE A 516 36.43 49.89 -5.01
C PHE A 516 35.08 49.77 -4.30
N GLU A 517 34.84 48.68 -3.57
CA GLU A 517 33.62 48.45 -2.84
C GLU A 517 33.39 49.50 -1.73
N VAL A 518 34.47 50.06 -1.16
CA VAL A 518 34.39 51.12 -0.13
C VAL A 518 34.47 52.51 -0.76
N GLN A 519 35.43 52.76 -1.65
CA GLN A 519 35.73 54.13 -2.10
C GLN A 519 34.90 54.55 -3.31
N GLY A 520 34.36 53.58 -4.11
CA GLY A 520 33.68 53.85 -5.38
C GLY A 520 34.65 54.24 -6.49
N ALA A 521 35.92 54.30 -6.20
CA ALA A 521 37.02 54.53 -7.08
C ALA A 521 38.23 53.74 -6.60
N ARG A 522 39.19 53.49 -7.47
CA ARG A 522 40.45 52.89 -7.09
C ARG A 522 41.56 53.95 -7.05
N THR A 523 42.37 53.92 -6.03
CA THR A 523 43.58 54.73 -5.93
C THR A 523 44.83 53.84 -5.98
N TYR A 524 44.78 52.72 -5.30
CA TYR A 524 45.91 51.80 -5.15
C TYR A 524 45.66 50.42 -5.74
N ALA A 525 44.44 49.91 -5.80
CA ALA A 525 44.10 48.61 -6.33
C ALA A 525 44.29 48.52 -7.87
N SER A 526 44.31 47.31 -8.38
CA SER A 526 44.36 47.07 -9.85
C SER A 526 43.17 47.73 -10.55
N GLN A 527 43.48 48.38 -11.70
CA GLN A 527 42.43 48.97 -12.54
C GLN A 527 41.37 47.97 -13.01
N TYR A 528 41.70 46.70 -13.05
CA TYR A 528 40.79 45.65 -13.52
C TYR A 528 39.83 45.15 -12.44
N GLU A 529 40.09 45.39 -11.14
CA GLU A 529 39.16 45.02 -10.08
C GLU A 529 37.79 45.68 -10.23
N GLN A 530 37.75 46.94 -10.65
CA GLN A 530 36.51 47.69 -10.85
C GLN A 530 35.57 47.06 -11.89
N ASN A 531 36.07 46.25 -12.82
CA ASN A 531 35.26 45.56 -13.83
C ASN A 531 34.45 44.39 -13.25
N SER A 532 34.79 43.96 -12.04
CA SER A 532 34.16 42.83 -11.36
C SER A 532 33.57 43.23 -10.01
N GLN A 533 33.65 44.49 -9.62
CA GLN A 533 33.22 44.99 -8.32
C GLN A 533 32.28 46.18 -8.50
N LEU A 534 31.40 46.38 -7.51
CA LEU A 534 30.54 47.58 -7.40
C LEU A 534 30.77 48.20 -6.02
N GLN A 535 30.56 49.53 -5.92
CA GLN A 535 30.54 50.18 -4.60
C GLN A 535 29.30 49.77 -3.84
N TYR A 536 29.43 49.38 -2.58
CA TYR A 536 28.29 49.09 -1.72
C TYR A 536 27.42 50.34 -1.49
N ASP A 537 26.10 50.17 -1.57
CA ASP A 537 25.14 51.26 -1.40
C ASP A 537 25.33 52.03 -0.10
N PHE A 538 25.69 51.29 0.99
CA PHE A 538 26.01 51.92 2.26
C PHE A 538 27.08 53.01 2.13
N TYR A 539 28.20 52.72 1.47
CA TYR A 539 29.30 53.66 1.30
C TYR A 539 29.05 54.70 0.21
N LYS A 540 28.25 54.39 -0.78
CA LYS A 540 27.79 55.32 -1.80
C LYS A 540 26.88 56.37 -1.23
N ASN A 541 25.95 55.96 -0.39
CA ASN A 541 24.97 56.86 0.25
C ASN A 541 25.53 57.62 1.48
N ASN A 542 26.63 57.08 2.08
CA ASN A 542 27.27 57.65 3.27
C ASN A 542 28.79 57.80 3.08
N PRO A 543 29.24 58.70 2.22
CA PRO A 543 30.68 58.80 1.85
C PRO A 543 31.59 59.16 3.05
N ASN A 544 31.07 59.73 4.10
CA ASN A 544 31.81 60.09 5.33
C ASN A 544 31.88 58.91 6.34
N GLN A 545 31.17 57.81 6.10
CA GLN A 545 31.11 56.62 6.99
C GLN A 545 32.23 55.60 6.72
N LYS A 546 33.42 56.05 6.33
CA LYS A 546 34.60 55.21 6.07
C LYS A 546 35.58 55.20 7.26
N VAL A 547 35.45 56.15 8.14
CA VAL A 547 36.22 56.23 9.38
C VAL A 547 35.81 55.09 10.33
N ARG A 548 36.79 54.38 10.86
CA ARG A 548 36.55 53.37 11.89
C ARG A 548 37.32 53.67 13.14
N TYR A 549 36.74 53.29 14.27
CA TYR A 549 37.36 53.40 15.58
C TYR A 549 37.86 52.03 16.04
N LYS A 550 38.83 51.97 16.94
CA LYS A 550 39.28 50.74 17.56
C LYS A 550 38.16 50.14 18.42
N HIS A 551 37.91 48.84 18.33
CA HIS A 551 36.88 48.18 19.14
C HIS A 551 37.10 48.33 20.66
N ASN A 552 38.37 48.37 21.08
CA ASN A 552 38.81 48.51 22.49
C ASN A 552 39.12 49.95 22.90
N ALA A 553 38.95 50.93 21.98
CA ALA A 553 39.11 52.37 22.24
C ALA A 553 38.21 53.13 21.24
N THR A 554 36.92 53.17 21.50
CA THR A 554 35.89 53.62 20.55
C THR A 554 35.85 55.11 20.27
N THR A 555 36.81 55.87 20.83
CA THR A 555 37.09 57.29 20.52
C THR A 555 38.36 57.47 19.70
N THR A 556 39.13 56.40 19.47
CA THR A 556 40.38 56.46 18.73
C THR A 556 40.17 55.86 17.33
N THR A 557 40.38 56.64 16.29
CA THR A 557 40.25 56.20 14.92
C THR A 557 41.37 55.21 14.52
N ALA A 558 41.05 54.35 13.56
CA ALA A 558 41.95 53.29 13.16
C ALA A 558 42.12 53.22 11.65
N PHE A 559 43.33 52.85 11.25
CA PHE A 559 43.64 52.36 9.93
C PHE A 559 43.16 50.90 9.80
N TRP A 560 42.45 50.51 8.72
CA TRP A 560 41.85 49.21 8.60
C TRP A 560 42.04 48.57 7.20
N TRP A 561 42.17 47.25 7.18
CA TRP A 561 42.47 46.48 6.01
C TRP A 561 41.34 46.34 5.00
N LEU A 562 41.71 46.33 3.72
CA LEU A 562 40.91 45.94 2.56
C LEU A 562 41.55 44.69 1.89
N ARG A 563 40.73 43.89 1.17
CA ARG A 563 41.24 42.70 0.50
C ARG A 563 42.06 42.94 -0.75
N SER A 564 41.93 44.11 -1.40
CA SER A 564 42.66 44.43 -2.63
C SER A 564 44.17 44.53 -2.40
N VAL A 565 44.97 43.96 -3.27
CA VAL A 565 46.42 44.22 -3.29
C VAL A 565 46.71 45.56 -3.95
N ARG A 566 47.80 46.23 -3.58
CA ARG A 566 48.25 47.43 -4.26
C ARG A 566 48.89 47.05 -5.60
N ALA A 567 48.34 47.57 -6.69
CA ALA A 567 48.89 47.39 -8.04
C ALA A 567 50.33 47.91 -8.15
N GLY A 568 51.14 47.19 -8.89
CA GLY A 568 52.55 47.52 -9.09
C GLY A 568 53.43 47.35 -7.84
N ASN A 569 52.96 46.55 -6.83
CA ASN A 569 53.69 46.36 -5.57
C ASN A 569 53.68 44.91 -5.10
N THR A 570 54.79 44.41 -4.60
CA THR A 570 54.98 42.98 -4.23
C THR A 570 54.66 42.66 -2.79
N TYR A 571 54.32 43.66 -1.94
CA TYR A 571 54.18 43.44 -0.49
C TYR A 571 53.06 44.25 0.18
N ARG A 572 52.31 45.07 -0.55
CA ARG A 572 51.25 45.92 0.04
C ARG A 572 49.86 45.46 -0.30
N PHE A 573 48.97 45.59 0.66
CA PHE A 573 47.52 45.54 0.47
C PHE A 573 46.91 46.94 0.67
N CYS A 574 45.78 47.16 0.04
CA CYS A 574 44.98 48.37 0.21
C CYS A 574 44.37 48.44 1.63
N ALA A 575 44.14 49.65 2.09
CA ALA A 575 43.55 49.91 3.38
C ALA A 575 42.82 51.26 3.38
N VAL A 576 42.13 51.58 4.45
CA VAL A 576 41.53 52.86 4.69
C VAL A 576 42.27 53.55 5.84
N THR A 577 42.60 54.83 5.70
CA THR A 577 43.26 55.61 6.76
C THR A 577 42.32 55.84 7.96
N ALA A 578 42.89 56.28 9.06
CA ALA A 578 42.13 56.75 10.21
C ALA A 578 41.15 57.90 9.88
N GLY A 579 41.40 58.66 8.82
CA GLY A 579 40.52 59.71 8.31
C GLY A 579 39.56 59.29 7.22
N GLY A 580 39.47 58.01 6.85
CA GLY A 580 38.54 57.45 5.83
C GLY A 580 39.03 57.46 4.38
N SER A 581 40.24 57.96 4.09
CA SER A 581 40.80 58.03 2.75
C SER A 581 41.44 56.67 2.33
N ALA A 582 41.52 56.41 1.03
CA ALA A 582 42.26 55.27 0.48
C ALA A 582 43.72 55.31 0.92
N SER A 583 44.32 54.16 1.15
CA SER A 583 45.71 53.96 1.52
C SER A 583 46.20 52.57 1.19
N SER A 584 47.46 52.29 1.49
CA SER A 584 48.03 50.92 1.43
C SER A 584 49.16 50.75 2.44
N SER A 585 49.32 49.56 2.98
CA SER A 585 50.42 49.23 3.88
C SER A 585 51.03 47.87 3.52
N ALA A 586 52.27 47.63 3.98
CA ALA A 586 52.90 46.33 3.84
C ALA A 586 52.08 45.25 4.59
N SER A 587 51.99 44.05 3.98
CA SER A 587 51.10 42.97 4.42
C SER A 587 51.35 42.50 5.86
N GLY A 588 52.59 42.70 6.39
CA GLY A 588 52.93 42.37 7.78
C GLY A 588 52.59 43.46 8.79
N PHE A 589 52.01 44.62 8.38
CA PHE A 589 51.56 45.64 9.28
C PHE A 589 50.28 45.22 10.01
N SER A 590 50.23 45.42 11.33
CA SER A 590 48.99 45.12 12.09
C SER A 590 48.02 46.28 11.97
N ALA A 591 46.85 46.03 11.43
CA ALA A 591 45.81 47.04 11.27
C ALA A 591 44.41 46.49 11.64
N GLY A 592 43.41 47.36 11.60
CA GLY A 592 42.04 47.01 11.96
C GLY A 592 41.42 46.06 10.96
N VAL A 593 40.57 45.15 11.43
CA VAL A 593 39.84 44.17 10.68
C VAL A 593 38.34 44.44 10.80
N ALA A 594 37.65 44.57 9.66
CA ALA A 594 36.21 44.84 9.63
C ALA A 594 35.54 43.82 8.67
N PRO A 595 35.21 42.64 9.18
CA PRO A 595 34.68 41.56 8.33
C PRO A 595 33.27 41.87 7.84
N ALA A 596 32.97 41.32 6.64
CA ALA A 596 31.66 41.33 6.05
C ALA A 596 31.21 39.88 5.75
N PHE A 597 29.91 39.68 5.65
CA PHE A 597 29.29 38.37 5.39
C PHE A 597 27.98 38.54 4.65
N CYS A 598 27.39 37.42 4.17
CA CYS A 598 26.08 37.40 3.54
C CYS A 598 25.13 36.43 4.26
N VAL A 599 23.84 36.81 4.24
CA VAL A 599 22.74 35.94 4.68
C VAL A 599 21.76 35.72 3.54
#